data_10b04f0c040259d9b7ea4b2a85ec4530
#
_entry.id   10b04f0c040259d9b7ea4b2a85ec4530
#
_cell.length_a   1.000
_cell.length_b   1.000
_cell.length_c   1.000
_cell.angle_alpha   90.00
_cell.angle_beta   90.00
_cell.angle_gamma   90.00
#
_symmetry.space_group_name_H-M   'P 1'
#
loop_
_entity.id
_entity.type
_entity.pdbx_description
1 polymer ?
#
loop_
_entity_poly.entity_id
_entity_poly.type
_entity_poly.pdbx_seq_one_letter_code
_entity_poly.pdbx_strand_id
1 'polypeptide(L)'
;MNETIEKLIASGKEGPWWDFKQTYHQNNAALVHDILCMANVLHDGDRYLIFGVNDEGVITGVPEDGKQLNQANLIDLLRKVSFAEHHCPDIQLHHITLQHKVLAILQIRNVRMKPYYLTQDYIKEGKTVRAGVVYTRQQDANTPVTSCASPGDVMAMWRERFNLDLAPADRIVRLLLDYDNWEYDGISEAYYRLDP
;
A
#
# COMPACT_ATOMS: atom_id res chain seq x y z
N MET A 1 7.64 -13.07 8.93
CA MET A 1 7.37 -11.66 9.24
C MET A 1 8.26 -11.13 10.37
N ASN A 2 8.27 -11.71 11.58
CA ASN A 2 9.09 -11.19 12.70
C ASN A 2 10.57 -11.02 12.32
N GLU A 3 11.19 -12.06 11.76
CA GLU A 3 12.59 -12.00 11.32
C GLU A 3 12.84 -10.90 10.27
N THR A 4 11.88 -10.67 9.36
CA THR A 4 11.98 -9.59 8.37
C THR A 4 11.96 -8.23 9.07
N ILE A 5 11.00 -8.00 9.97
CA ILE A 5 10.88 -6.74 10.69
C ILE A 5 12.12 -6.48 11.57
N GLU A 6 12.64 -7.49 12.26
CA GLU A 6 13.88 -7.37 13.03
C GLU A 6 15.07 -6.94 12.16
N LYS A 7 15.22 -7.54 10.98
CA LYS A 7 16.28 -7.16 10.02
C LYS A 7 16.11 -5.72 9.52
N LEU A 8 14.86 -5.28 9.24
CA LEU A 8 14.59 -3.91 8.81
C LEU A 8 14.97 -2.90 9.90
N ILE A 9 14.55 -3.15 11.14
CA ILE A 9 14.88 -2.29 12.29
C ILE A 9 16.40 -2.28 12.53
N ALA A 10 17.05 -3.45 12.48
CA ALA A 10 18.51 -3.56 12.66
C ALA A 10 19.31 -2.81 11.58
N SER A 11 18.71 -2.49 10.43
CA SER A 11 19.35 -1.65 9.41
C SER A 11 19.58 -0.20 9.86
N GLY A 12 18.85 0.25 10.91
CA GLY A 12 18.95 1.58 11.49
C GLY A 12 18.51 2.73 10.58
N LYS A 13 17.77 2.44 9.51
CA LYS A 13 17.30 3.43 8.54
C LYS A 13 16.05 2.96 7.82
N GLU A 14 15.29 3.89 7.29
CA GLU A 14 14.18 3.63 6.38
C GLU A 14 14.64 3.21 4.98
N GLY A 15 13.72 2.66 4.20
CA GLY A 15 14.02 2.20 2.86
C GLY A 15 12.86 2.38 1.88
N PRO A 16 13.02 1.86 0.66
CA PRO A 16 12.05 2.09 -0.40
C PRO A 16 10.71 1.35 -0.17
N TRP A 17 10.66 0.33 0.68
CA TRP A 17 9.47 -0.47 0.93
C TRP A 17 9.15 -0.67 2.42
N TRP A 18 9.82 0.07 3.31
CA TRP A 18 9.47 0.17 4.73
C TRP A 18 9.73 1.58 5.24
N ASP A 19 8.96 1.97 6.25
CA ASP A 19 8.99 3.30 6.84
C ASP A 19 8.77 3.19 8.36
N PHE A 20 9.53 3.93 9.14
CA PHE A 20 9.42 3.94 10.59
C PHE A 20 8.50 5.08 11.05
N LYS A 21 7.72 4.81 12.07
CA LYS A 21 6.86 5.81 12.72
C LYS A 21 6.94 5.63 14.22
N GLN A 22 7.39 6.64 14.92
CA GLN A 22 7.50 6.57 16.37
C GLN A 22 6.12 6.37 17.03
N THR A 23 5.06 6.99 16.47
CA THR A 23 3.69 6.91 16.98
C THR A 23 2.68 6.70 15.87
N TYR A 24 1.43 6.38 16.21
CA TYR A 24 0.34 6.34 15.24
C TYR A 24 0.04 7.73 14.66
N HIS A 25 -0.38 7.74 13.39
CA HIS A 25 -0.84 8.97 12.76
C HIS A 25 -2.04 9.56 13.52
N GLN A 26 -1.93 10.82 13.91
CA GLN A 26 -3.05 11.56 14.48
C GLN A 26 -4.07 11.97 13.41
N ASN A 27 -3.60 12.19 12.18
CA ASN A 27 -4.40 12.62 11.05
C ASN A 27 -4.59 11.47 10.04
N ASN A 28 -5.86 11.13 9.76
CA ASN A 28 -6.19 10.04 8.84
C ASN A 28 -5.78 10.32 7.38
N ALA A 29 -5.74 11.59 6.93
CA ALA A 29 -5.26 11.88 5.58
C ALA A 29 -3.75 11.65 5.44
N ALA A 30 -2.97 11.88 6.50
CA ALA A 30 -1.56 11.52 6.52
C ALA A 30 -1.37 10.00 6.42
N LEU A 31 -2.16 9.22 7.16
CA LEU A 31 -2.12 7.76 7.08
C LEU A 31 -2.51 7.23 5.69
N VAL A 32 -3.59 7.77 5.10
CA VAL A 32 -4.02 7.42 3.73
C VAL A 32 -2.93 7.76 2.71
N HIS A 33 -2.28 8.91 2.85
CA HIS A 33 -1.17 9.31 2.00
C HIS A 33 0.00 8.32 2.09
N ASP A 34 0.43 7.96 3.30
CA ASP A 34 1.54 7.00 3.49
C ASP A 34 1.17 5.61 2.94
N ILE A 35 -0.08 5.15 3.15
CA ILE A 35 -0.57 3.89 2.57
C ILE A 35 -0.50 3.94 1.03
N LEU A 36 -0.95 5.03 0.40
CA LEU A 36 -0.87 5.21 -1.06
C LEU A 36 0.56 5.21 -1.55
N CYS A 37 1.46 5.95 -0.87
CA CYS A 37 2.87 5.98 -1.24
C CYS A 37 3.48 4.58 -1.22
N MET A 38 3.23 3.82 -0.15
CA MET A 38 3.75 2.47 0.00
C MET A 38 3.10 1.47 -0.97
N ALA A 39 1.79 1.55 -1.19
CA ALA A 39 1.07 0.65 -2.11
C ALA A 39 1.59 0.77 -3.55
N ASN A 40 2.05 1.94 -3.94
CA ASN A 40 2.54 2.23 -5.29
C ASN A 40 4.05 1.98 -5.48
N VAL A 41 4.75 1.51 -4.45
CA VAL A 41 6.17 1.16 -4.59
C VAL A 41 6.33 -0.05 -5.53
N LEU A 42 7.24 0.07 -6.50
CA LEU A 42 7.64 -1.04 -7.36
C LEU A 42 8.65 -1.92 -6.61
N HIS A 43 8.15 -2.97 -5.97
CA HIS A 43 8.90 -3.93 -5.17
C HIS A 43 8.19 -5.29 -5.23
N ASP A 44 8.92 -6.38 -5.33
CA ASP A 44 8.36 -7.74 -5.48
C ASP A 44 7.80 -8.32 -4.17
N GLY A 45 8.05 -7.68 -3.03
CA GLY A 45 7.54 -8.09 -1.72
C GLY A 45 6.50 -7.14 -1.15
N ASP A 46 6.00 -7.45 0.04
CA ASP A 46 5.12 -6.58 0.81
C ASP A 46 5.85 -5.34 1.32
N ARG A 47 5.10 -4.31 1.67
CA ARG A 47 5.59 -3.03 2.20
C ARG A 47 5.13 -2.89 3.64
N TYR A 48 5.87 -2.14 4.44
CA TYR A 48 5.61 -2.04 5.87
C TYR A 48 5.67 -0.60 6.37
N LEU A 49 4.63 -0.17 7.08
CA LEU A 49 4.71 0.95 8.02
C LEU A 49 4.89 0.36 9.42
N ILE A 50 6.00 0.68 10.05
CA ILE A 50 6.42 0.10 11.32
C ILE A 50 6.28 1.15 12.41
N PHE A 51 5.26 1.02 13.26
CA PHE A 51 4.97 1.94 14.35
C PHE A 51 5.65 1.48 15.66
N GLY A 52 6.17 2.44 16.40
CA GLY A 52 6.93 2.23 17.63
C GLY A 52 8.44 2.18 17.42
N VAL A 53 8.91 2.73 16.28
CA VAL A 53 10.33 2.87 15.95
C VAL A 53 10.56 4.32 15.51
N ASN A 54 11.62 4.95 16.02
CA ASN A 54 11.99 6.31 15.59
C ASN A 54 12.85 6.30 14.31
N ASP A 55 13.17 7.48 13.78
CA ASP A 55 13.89 7.65 12.53
C ASP A 55 15.33 7.08 12.56
N GLU A 56 15.91 6.92 13.77
CA GLU A 56 17.22 6.29 13.98
C GLU A 56 17.15 4.76 14.12
N GLY A 57 15.96 4.15 13.93
CA GLY A 57 15.75 2.71 14.09
C GLY A 57 15.70 2.24 15.55
N VAL A 58 15.54 3.16 16.52
CA VAL A 58 15.44 2.80 17.94
C VAL A 58 14.00 2.40 18.24
N ILE A 59 13.83 1.25 18.87
CA ILE A 59 12.52 0.74 19.30
C ILE A 59 12.04 1.56 20.49
N THR A 60 10.95 2.31 20.29
CA THR A 60 10.29 3.10 21.34
C THR A 60 9.05 2.42 21.90
N GLY A 61 8.43 1.53 21.08
CA GLY A 61 7.13 0.95 21.35
C GLY A 61 5.98 1.88 20.98
N VAL A 62 4.81 1.32 20.67
CA VAL A 62 3.59 2.12 20.48
C VAL A 62 3.00 2.49 21.83
N PRO A 63 2.36 3.68 21.98
CA PRO A 63 1.69 4.06 23.21
C PRO A 63 0.59 3.06 23.60
N GLU A 64 0.53 2.66 24.86
CA GLU A 64 -0.55 1.83 25.40
C GLU A 64 -1.84 2.64 25.59
N ASP A 65 -1.69 3.93 25.87
CA ASP A 65 -2.78 4.88 26.09
C ASP A 65 -3.09 5.70 24.83
N GLY A 66 -4.37 5.92 24.55
CA GLY A 66 -4.83 6.76 23.44
C GLY A 66 -5.44 5.99 22.29
N LYS A 67 -5.47 6.64 21.09
CA LYS A 67 -6.03 6.05 19.87
C LYS A 67 -5.13 4.92 19.37
N GLN A 68 -5.53 3.69 19.62
CA GLN A 68 -4.84 2.53 19.06
C GLN A 68 -5.31 2.26 17.61
N LEU A 69 -4.36 1.91 16.77
CA LEU A 69 -4.65 1.40 15.44
C LEU A 69 -5.21 -0.03 15.57
N ASN A 70 -6.34 -0.31 14.92
CA ASN A 70 -6.85 -1.66 14.81
C ASN A 70 -7.32 -1.95 13.38
N GLN A 71 -7.36 -3.23 13.02
CA GLN A 71 -7.67 -3.67 11.67
C GLN A 71 -9.04 -3.17 11.18
N ALA A 72 -10.08 -3.25 12.02
CA ALA A 72 -11.43 -2.83 11.64
C ALA A 72 -11.49 -1.33 11.31
N ASN A 73 -10.88 -0.49 12.14
CA ASN A 73 -10.85 0.95 11.91
C ASN A 73 -10.06 1.32 10.64
N LEU A 74 -9.01 0.58 10.31
CA LEU A 74 -8.25 0.76 9.06
C LEU A 74 -9.08 0.41 7.84
N ILE A 75 -9.79 -0.72 7.86
CA ILE A 75 -10.70 -1.12 6.79
C ILE A 75 -11.81 -0.09 6.63
N ASP A 76 -12.42 0.36 7.74
CA ASP A 76 -13.47 1.38 7.71
C ASP A 76 -12.96 2.74 7.21
N LEU A 77 -11.71 3.07 7.50
CA LEU A 77 -11.06 4.26 6.94
C LEU A 77 -10.94 4.15 5.42
N LEU A 78 -10.35 3.05 4.92
CA LEU A 78 -10.13 2.87 3.49
C LEU A 78 -11.45 2.78 2.70
N ARG A 79 -12.49 2.18 3.26
CA ARG A 79 -13.83 2.13 2.64
C ARG A 79 -14.48 3.51 2.46
N LYS A 80 -14.09 4.51 3.27
CA LYS A 80 -14.58 5.90 3.15
C LYS A 80 -13.80 6.73 2.15
N VAL A 81 -12.69 6.21 1.66
CA VAL A 81 -11.83 6.85 0.68
C VAL A 81 -12.22 6.38 -0.72
N SER A 82 -12.43 7.31 -1.64
CA SER A 82 -12.86 7.00 -3.01
C SER A 82 -11.66 6.62 -3.88
N PHE A 83 -11.26 5.35 -3.80
CA PHE A 83 -10.22 4.81 -4.68
C PHE A 83 -10.72 4.60 -6.11
N ALA A 84 -9.82 4.72 -7.09
CA ALA A 84 -10.11 4.37 -8.48
C ALA A 84 -10.51 2.88 -8.59
N GLU A 85 -11.45 2.59 -9.50
CA GLU A 85 -11.98 1.24 -9.74
C GLU A 85 -12.52 0.53 -8.48
N HIS A 86 -12.77 1.28 -7.40
CA HIS A 86 -13.16 0.77 -6.08
C HIS A 86 -12.13 -0.19 -5.44
N HIS A 87 -10.90 -0.24 -5.97
CA HIS A 87 -9.82 -1.05 -5.43
C HIS A 87 -8.98 -0.26 -4.43
N CYS A 88 -9.10 -0.60 -3.16
CA CYS A 88 -8.20 -0.10 -2.12
C CYS A 88 -7.00 -1.03 -1.93
N PRO A 89 -5.86 -0.51 -1.41
CA PRO A 89 -4.73 -1.34 -1.04
C PRO A 89 -5.13 -2.45 -0.05
N ASP A 90 -4.61 -3.67 -0.28
CA ASP A 90 -4.79 -4.78 0.67
C ASP A 90 -3.83 -4.60 1.84
N ILE A 91 -4.39 -4.46 3.04
CA ILE A 91 -3.65 -4.15 4.26
C ILE A 91 -3.94 -5.14 5.38
N GLN A 92 -2.91 -5.44 6.15
CA GLN A 92 -3.03 -6.24 7.37
C GLN A 92 -2.23 -5.64 8.50
N LEU A 93 -2.87 -5.48 9.66
CA LEU A 93 -2.24 -4.97 10.87
C LEU A 93 -1.81 -6.13 11.77
N HIS A 94 -0.55 -6.10 12.21
CA HIS A 94 0.02 -7.05 13.13
C HIS A 94 0.59 -6.32 14.35
N HIS A 95 0.57 -6.98 15.49
CA HIS A 95 1.27 -6.52 16.69
C HIS A 95 2.34 -7.54 17.04
N ILE A 96 3.56 -7.08 17.25
CA ILE A 96 4.69 -7.91 17.65
C ILE A 96 5.37 -7.32 18.87
N THR A 97 5.98 -8.15 19.69
CA THR A 97 6.76 -7.68 20.85
C THR A 97 8.23 -7.90 20.59
N LEU A 98 9.00 -6.80 20.57
CA LEU A 98 10.46 -6.82 20.47
C LEU A 98 11.06 -6.00 21.63
N GLN A 99 12.10 -6.53 22.27
CA GLN A 99 12.77 -5.88 23.41
C GLN A 99 11.79 -5.41 24.49
N HIS A 100 10.79 -6.25 24.84
CA HIS A 100 9.72 -5.95 25.78
C HIS A 100 8.83 -4.75 25.41
N LYS A 101 8.84 -4.31 24.16
CA LYS A 101 8.00 -3.22 23.65
C LYS A 101 7.09 -3.73 22.54
N VAL A 102 5.85 -3.24 22.52
CA VAL A 102 4.89 -3.58 21.48
C VAL A 102 5.10 -2.68 20.28
N LEU A 103 5.20 -3.27 19.09
CA LEU A 103 5.21 -2.59 17.80
C LEU A 103 3.93 -2.94 17.05
N ALA A 104 3.42 -1.99 16.27
CA ALA A 104 2.35 -2.27 15.31
C ALA A 104 2.92 -2.20 13.89
N ILE A 105 2.65 -3.23 13.10
CA ILE A 105 3.17 -3.38 11.75
C ILE A 105 1.98 -3.36 10.79
N LEU A 106 1.85 -2.29 10.02
CA LEU A 106 0.90 -2.24 8.92
C LEU A 106 1.58 -2.79 7.68
N GLN A 107 1.25 -4.03 7.35
CA GLN A 107 1.66 -4.70 6.12
C GLN A 107 0.74 -4.27 4.99
N ILE A 108 1.32 -3.82 3.89
CA ILE A 108 0.62 -3.47 2.65
C ILE A 108 1.07 -4.51 1.62
N ARG A 109 0.14 -5.35 1.19
CA ARG A 109 0.45 -6.49 0.33
C ARG A 109 0.83 -6.06 -1.07
N ASN A 110 1.72 -6.84 -1.68
CA ASN A 110 2.09 -6.66 -3.07
C ASN A 110 0.98 -7.21 -3.99
N VAL A 111 0.11 -6.33 -4.45
CA VAL A 111 -0.93 -6.65 -5.41
C VAL A 111 -0.65 -5.90 -6.73
N ARG A 112 -0.88 -6.55 -7.87
CA ARG A 112 -0.61 -5.99 -9.21
C ARG A 112 -1.63 -4.95 -9.67
N MET A 113 -2.36 -4.30 -8.75
CA MET A 113 -3.39 -3.31 -9.08
C MET A 113 -2.88 -1.87 -9.08
N LYS A 114 -1.57 -1.67 -9.08
CA LYS A 114 -0.96 -0.34 -9.20
C LYS A 114 -1.23 0.30 -10.57
N PRO A 115 -1.34 1.64 -10.66
CA PRO A 115 -1.25 2.60 -9.55
C PRO A 115 -2.56 2.75 -8.76
N TYR A 116 -2.43 2.86 -7.43
CA TYR A 116 -3.53 3.28 -6.56
C TYR A 116 -3.58 4.81 -6.51
N TYR A 117 -4.76 5.38 -6.74
CA TYR A 117 -5.03 6.81 -6.62
C TYR A 117 -6.50 7.06 -6.26
N LEU A 118 -6.82 8.28 -5.85
CA LEU A 118 -8.17 8.65 -5.44
C LEU A 118 -8.94 9.27 -6.61
N THR A 119 -10.26 9.06 -6.63
CA THR A 119 -11.18 9.72 -7.59
C THR A 119 -11.82 10.98 -7.01
N GLN A 120 -11.72 11.18 -5.69
CA GLN A 120 -12.16 12.38 -4.98
C GLN A 120 -11.10 12.79 -3.96
N ASP A 121 -10.96 14.09 -3.70
CA ASP A 121 -10.07 14.60 -2.66
C ASP A 121 -10.47 14.04 -1.30
N TYR A 122 -9.51 13.52 -0.56
CA TYR A 122 -9.70 13.12 0.84
C TYR A 122 -9.11 14.18 1.77
N ILE A 123 -10.00 14.93 2.42
CA ILE A 123 -9.63 16.07 3.27
C ILE A 123 -9.89 15.70 4.73
N LYS A 124 -8.89 15.87 5.58
CA LYS A 124 -9.02 15.67 7.02
C LYS A 124 -8.10 16.63 7.78
N GLU A 125 -8.68 17.42 8.70
CA GLU A 125 -7.91 18.29 9.61
C GLU A 125 -6.82 19.12 8.92
N GLY A 126 -7.19 19.78 7.81
CA GLY A 126 -6.29 20.65 7.06
C GLY A 126 -5.28 19.94 6.15
N LYS A 127 -5.28 18.61 6.10
CA LYS A 127 -4.49 17.82 5.13
C LYS A 127 -5.38 17.30 4.01
N THR A 128 -4.87 17.33 2.78
CA THR A 128 -5.59 16.87 1.58
C THR A 128 -4.76 15.87 0.81
N VAL A 129 -5.32 14.70 0.56
CA VAL A 129 -4.84 13.75 -0.45
C VAL A 129 -5.65 13.98 -1.70
N ARG A 130 -5.00 14.40 -2.79
CA ARG A 130 -5.68 14.89 -4.00
C ARG A 130 -6.18 13.76 -4.89
N ALA A 131 -7.32 13.97 -5.50
CA ALA A 131 -7.85 13.12 -6.56
C ALA A 131 -6.96 13.15 -7.81
N GLY A 132 -6.89 12.02 -8.51
CA GLY A 132 -6.13 11.87 -9.76
C GLY A 132 -4.61 11.92 -9.60
N VAL A 133 -4.09 12.03 -8.38
CA VAL A 133 -2.64 12.09 -8.12
C VAL A 133 -2.15 10.71 -7.71
N VAL A 134 -1.13 10.21 -8.41
CA VAL A 134 -0.39 9.02 -8.01
C VAL A 134 0.75 9.43 -7.09
N TYR A 135 0.70 8.98 -5.84
CA TYR A 135 1.76 9.13 -4.86
C TYR A 135 2.56 7.83 -4.79
N THR A 136 3.87 7.92 -4.64
CA THR A 136 4.76 6.77 -4.45
C THR A 136 5.87 7.11 -3.47
N ARG A 137 6.73 6.16 -3.18
CA ARG A 137 7.93 6.36 -2.38
C ARG A 137 9.15 6.12 -3.22
N GLN A 138 10.13 7.01 -3.13
CA GLN A 138 11.43 6.86 -3.78
C GLN A 138 12.51 6.84 -2.71
N GLN A 139 13.31 5.78 -2.68
CA GLN A 139 14.28 5.52 -1.61
C GLN A 139 13.58 5.50 -0.24
N ASP A 140 13.84 6.49 0.61
CA ASP A 140 13.30 6.66 1.95
C ASP A 140 12.26 7.81 2.06
N ALA A 141 11.87 8.42 0.95
CA ALA A 141 11.00 9.59 0.95
C ALA A 141 9.69 9.36 0.18
N ASN A 142 8.58 9.71 0.82
CA ASN A 142 7.26 9.75 0.19
C ASN A 142 7.13 10.95 -0.75
N THR A 143 6.46 10.77 -1.90
CA THR A 143 6.05 11.88 -2.77
C THR A 143 5.27 12.91 -1.94
N PRO A 144 5.67 14.20 -1.90
CA PRO A 144 4.93 15.21 -1.17
C PRO A 144 3.48 15.33 -1.64
N VAL A 145 2.54 15.67 -0.76
CA VAL A 145 1.11 15.86 -1.11
C VAL A 145 0.87 16.95 -2.18
N THR A 146 1.85 17.83 -2.40
CA THR A 146 1.83 18.89 -3.43
C THR A 146 2.44 18.46 -4.76
N SER A 147 2.95 17.24 -4.85
CA SER A 147 3.63 16.67 -6.02
C SER A 147 2.93 15.39 -6.49
N CYS A 148 3.52 14.69 -7.45
CA CYS A 148 3.05 13.41 -7.97
C CYS A 148 4.24 12.51 -8.32
N ALA A 149 3.98 11.21 -8.46
CA ALA A 149 4.94 10.25 -9.00
C ALA A 149 5.43 10.70 -10.38
N SER A 150 6.66 10.32 -10.73
CA SER A 150 7.20 10.64 -12.06
C SER A 150 6.42 9.89 -13.16
N PRO A 151 6.34 10.43 -14.39
CA PRO A 151 5.73 9.70 -15.51
C PRO A 151 6.35 8.32 -15.73
N GLY A 152 7.65 8.16 -15.47
CA GLY A 152 8.36 6.88 -15.55
C GLY A 152 7.86 5.86 -14.53
N ASP A 153 7.69 6.28 -13.27
CA ASP A 153 7.14 5.42 -12.21
C ASP A 153 5.70 4.98 -12.52
N VAL A 154 4.86 5.94 -12.95
CA VAL A 154 3.47 5.65 -13.34
C VAL A 154 3.42 4.68 -14.51
N MET A 155 4.26 4.88 -15.53
CA MET A 155 4.36 3.96 -16.67
C MET A 155 4.81 2.56 -16.24
N ALA A 156 5.78 2.47 -15.33
CA ALA A 156 6.24 1.18 -14.81
C ALA A 156 5.15 0.44 -14.04
N MET A 157 4.33 1.15 -13.24
CA MET A 157 3.15 0.58 -12.56
C MET A 157 2.14 0.02 -13.56
N TRP A 158 1.82 0.73 -14.63
CA TRP A 158 0.93 0.25 -15.69
C TRP A 158 1.51 -0.96 -16.43
N ARG A 159 2.82 -0.95 -16.70
CA ARG A 159 3.51 -2.10 -17.33
C ARG A 159 3.43 -3.34 -16.46
N GLU A 160 3.68 -3.21 -15.15
CA GLU A 160 3.52 -4.30 -14.19
C GLU A 160 2.09 -4.83 -14.17
N ARG A 161 1.09 -3.92 -14.04
CA ARG A 161 -0.33 -4.28 -13.96
C ARG A 161 -0.80 -5.05 -15.19
N PHE A 162 -0.54 -4.52 -16.37
CA PHE A 162 -1.02 -5.07 -17.64
C PHE A 162 -0.02 -6.00 -18.33
N ASN A 163 1.08 -6.35 -17.67
CA ASN A 163 2.15 -7.19 -18.24
C ASN A 163 2.63 -6.69 -19.61
N LEU A 164 2.77 -5.36 -19.78
CA LEU A 164 3.08 -4.75 -21.08
C LEU A 164 4.49 -5.07 -21.60
N ASP A 165 5.37 -5.60 -20.73
CA ASP A 165 6.71 -6.06 -21.12
C ASP A 165 6.71 -7.47 -21.74
N LEU A 166 5.59 -8.18 -21.66
CA LEU A 166 5.41 -9.47 -22.32
C LEU A 166 4.98 -9.28 -23.78
N ALA A 167 5.39 -10.20 -24.66
CA ALA A 167 4.85 -10.28 -26.01
C ALA A 167 3.32 -10.45 -25.99
N PRO A 168 2.56 -9.93 -26.96
CA PRO A 168 1.10 -10.01 -26.96
C PRO A 168 0.54 -11.43 -26.79
N ALA A 169 1.17 -12.42 -27.44
CA ALA A 169 0.77 -13.82 -27.31
C ALA A 169 0.95 -14.35 -25.89
N ASP A 170 2.07 -14.01 -25.22
CA ASP A 170 2.35 -14.44 -23.85
C ASP A 170 1.39 -13.79 -22.85
N ARG A 171 0.99 -12.54 -23.10
CA ARG A 171 -0.06 -11.87 -22.29
C ARG A 171 -1.39 -12.60 -22.40
N ILE A 172 -1.79 -12.98 -23.62
CA ILE A 172 -3.05 -13.73 -23.83
C ILE A 172 -2.98 -15.07 -23.10
N VAL A 173 -1.89 -15.83 -23.26
CA VAL A 173 -1.71 -17.11 -22.57
C VAL A 173 -1.79 -16.93 -21.05
N ARG A 174 -1.13 -15.90 -20.51
CA ARG A 174 -1.16 -15.62 -19.06
C ARG A 174 -2.57 -15.29 -18.57
N LEU A 175 -3.32 -14.48 -19.33
CA LEU A 175 -4.70 -14.16 -19.00
C LEU A 175 -5.59 -15.41 -19.02
N LEU A 176 -5.43 -16.27 -20.03
CA LEU A 176 -6.22 -17.52 -20.15
C LEU A 176 -5.91 -18.53 -19.03
N LEU A 177 -4.69 -18.54 -18.50
CA LEU A 177 -4.27 -19.43 -17.40
C LEU A 177 -4.70 -18.93 -16.00
N ASP A 178 -5.21 -17.72 -15.91
CA ASP A 178 -5.69 -17.10 -14.67
C ASP A 178 -7.15 -17.50 -14.42
N TYR A 179 -7.37 -18.79 -14.20
CA TYR A 179 -8.72 -19.40 -14.15
C TYR A 179 -9.64 -18.80 -13.09
N ASP A 180 -9.09 -18.34 -11.96
CA ASP A 180 -9.86 -17.80 -10.84
C ASP A 180 -10.55 -16.46 -11.19
N ASN A 181 -10.09 -15.79 -12.24
CA ASN A 181 -10.63 -14.52 -12.72
C ASN A 181 -11.51 -14.64 -13.96
N TRP A 182 -11.94 -15.85 -14.30
CA TRP A 182 -12.88 -16.09 -15.40
C TRP A 182 -14.19 -16.65 -14.87
N GLU A 183 -15.31 -16.11 -15.37
CA GLU A 183 -16.64 -16.61 -15.09
C GLU A 183 -17.36 -16.95 -16.41
N TYR A 184 -18.13 -18.04 -16.39
CA TYR A 184 -18.93 -18.45 -17.53
C TYR A 184 -20.34 -17.88 -17.41
N ASP A 185 -20.79 -17.12 -18.41
CA ASP A 185 -22.17 -16.68 -18.54
C ASP A 185 -22.96 -17.68 -19.41
N GLY A 186 -23.85 -18.43 -18.78
CA GLY A 186 -24.71 -19.40 -19.48
C GLY A 186 -25.78 -18.78 -20.37
N ILE A 187 -26.00 -17.46 -20.32
CA ILE A 187 -26.96 -16.77 -21.19
C ILE A 187 -26.31 -16.41 -22.52
N SER A 188 -25.13 -15.83 -22.47
CA SER A 188 -24.34 -15.49 -23.68
C SER A 188 -23.49 -16.64 -24.20
N GLU A 189 -23.42 -17.75 -23.46
CA GLU A 189 -22.55 -18.90 -23.72
C GLU A 189 -21.07 -18.49 -23.89
N ALA A 190 -20.61 -17.50 -23.09
CA ALA A 190 -19.28 -16.92 -23.18
C ALA A 190 -18.59 -16.88 -21.82
N TYR A 191 -17.26 -16.84 -21.86
CA TYR A 191 -16.44 -16.53 -20.69
C TYR A 191 -16.09 -15.04 -20.66
N TYR A 192 -16.14 -14.43 -19.48
CA TYR A 192 -15.67 -13.05 -19.27
C TYR A 192 -14.77 -12.99 -18.03
N ARG A 193 -13.91 -11.98 -17.98
CA ARG A 193 -13.06 -11.75 -16.81
C ARG A 193 -13.80 -10.94 -15.76
N LEU A 194 -13.54 -11.28 -14.49
CA LEU A 194 -14.07 -10.56 -13.34
C LEU A 194 -13.33 -9.24 -13.08
N ASP A 195 -12.06 -9.16 -13.49
CA ASP A 195 -11.24 -7.95 -13.47
C ASP A 195 -10.91 -7.51 -14.90
N PRO A 196 -10.86 -6.21 -15.19
CA PRO A 196 -10.55 -5.69 -16.51
C PRO A 196 -9.07 -5.89 -16.89
#